data_733952b4e350659cb03f74c6faa1882a
#
_entry.id   733952b4e350659cb03f74c6faa1882a
#
_cell.length_a   1.000
_cell.length_b   1.000
_cell.length_c   1.000
_cell.angle_alpha   90.00
_cell.angle_beta   90.00
_cell.angle_gamma   90.00
#
_symmetry.space_group_name_H-M   'P 1'
#
loop_
_entity.id
_entity.type
_entity.pdbx_description
1 polymer ?
#
loop_
_entity_poly.entity_id
_entity_poly.type
_entity_poly.pdbx_seq_one_letter_code
_entity_poly.pdbx_strand_id
1 'polypeptide(L)'
;MRHLVSVFLLFAALFINLGHANTSLKGIERTLSDSVITTKITAKITKDRDLNPLKISVSTQNGTATLKGYVKNSAAFVKALRLAKNTKGVKSVETDELIIKPVNTAITDTYITAKVEAAVLKAKVFDDESIPLVGISAKTNNGIVTLSGNVKSNQSILIIVKWTNKVRGVKKIISHLKVGQTTL
;
A
#
# COMPACT_ATOMS: atom_id res chain seq x y z
N MET A 1 30.76 -59.87 12.28
CA MET A 1 31.28 -58.59 11.78
C MET A 1 30.53 -58.03 10.57
N ARG A 2 29.55 -58.72 9.96
CA ARG A 2 28.83 -58.23 8.76
C ARG A 2 27.59 -57.35 9.10
N HIS A 3 27.11 -57.39 10.32
CA HIS A 3 25.91 -56.64 10.72
C HIS A 3 26.22 -55.27 11.33
N LEU A 4 27.44 -54.99 11.76
CA LEU A 4 27.88 -53.71 12.32
C LEU A 4 28.12 -52.62 11.23
N VAL A 5 28.47 -53.03 10.02
CA VAL A 5 28.70 -52.11 8.89
C VAL A 5 27.40 -51.61 8.31
N SER A 6 26.29 -52.42 8.38
CA SER A 6 24.99 -52.07 7.83
C SER A 6 24.28 -51.00 8.68
N VAL A 7 24.51 -50.98 9.99
CA VAL A 7 23.89 -49.96 10.89
C VAL A 7 24.59 -48.62 10.76
N PHE A 8 25.89 -48.57 10.44
CA PHE A 8 26.61 -47.30 10.28
C PHE A 8 26.28 -46.60 8.97
N LEU A 9 25.94 -47.35 7.90
CA LEU A 9 25.49 -46.77 6.63
C LEU A 9 24.06 -46.17 6.70
N LEU A 10 23.21 -46.72 7.56
CA LEU A 10 21.85 -46.18 7.78
C LEU A 10 21.90 -44.84 8.58
N PHE A 11 22.90 -44.66 9.45
CA PHE A 11 23.04 -43.41 10.22
C PHE A 11 23.66 -42.29 9.38
N ALA A 12 24.51 -42.60 8.39
CA ALA A 12 25.11 -41.61 7.49
C ALA A 12 24.05 -41.03 6.50
N ALA A 13 23.01 -41.79 6.14
CA ALA A 13 21.94 -41.31 5.26
C ALA A 13 20.98 -40.33 5.95
N LEU A 14 20.93 -40.33 7.29
CA LEU A 14 20.06 -39.44 8.04
C LEU A 14 20.60 -38.00 8.19
N PHE A 15 21.90 -37.82 8.02
CA PHE A 15 22.54 -36.48 8.14
C PHE A 15 22.55 -35.66 6.85
N ILE A 16 22.25 -36.25 5.70
CA ILE A 16 22.27 -35.54 4.41
C ILE A 16 21.02 -34.70 4.17
N ASN A 17 19.92 -34.94 4.93
CA ASN A 17 18.65 -34.22 4.75
C ASN A 17 18.46 -32.97 5.63
N LEU A 18 19.41 -32.63 6.50
CA LEU A 18 19.28 -31.45 7.38
C LEU A 18 19.53 -30.12 6.66
N GLY A 19 20.18 -30.14 5.50
CA GLY A 19 20.47 -28.94 4.71
C GLY A 19 19.25 -28.37 3.96
N HIS A 20 18.27 -29.21 3.61
CA HIS A 20 17.07 -28.79 2.87
C HIS A 20 15.92 -28.35 3.78
N ALA A 21 15.91 -28.76 5.04
CA ALA A 21 14.87 -28.39 6.01
C ALA A 21 14.91 -26.89 6.38
N ASN A 22 16.10 -26.28 6.41
CA ASN A 22 16.26 -24.86 6.80
C ASN A 22 15.64 -23.88 5.79
N THR A 23 15.65 -24.20 4.49
CA THR A 23 15.05 -23.36 3.46
C THR A 23 13.53 -23.44 3.49
N SER A 24 12.99 -24.61 3.77
CA SER A 24 11.54 -24.84 3.93
C SER A 24 11.00 -24.18 5.19
N LEU A 25 11.71 -24.29 6.32
CA LEU A 25 11.29 -23.67 7.59
C LEU A 25 11.25 -22.14 7.50
N LYS A 26 12.26 -21.50 6.90
CA LYS A 26 12.24 -20.04 6.64
C LYS A 26 11.09 -19.61 5.73
N GLY A 27 10.73 -20.43 4.75
CA GLY A 27 9.57 -20.18 3.89
C GLY A 27 8.28 -20.25 4.68
N ILE A 28 8.12 -21.28 5.53
CA ILE A 28 6.95 -21.46 6.39
C ILE A 28 6.83 -20.33 7.42
N GLU A 29 7.93 -19.93 8.08
CA GLU A 29 7.95 -18.82 9.03
C GLU A 29 7.54 -17.50 8.37
N ARG A 30 8.00 -17.21 7.15
CA ARG A 30 7.59 -16.01 6.39
C ARG A 30 6.11 -16.04 6.05
N THR A 31 5.61 -17.16 5.56
CA THR A 31 4.19 -17.33 5.22
C THR A 31 3.30 -17.18 6.46
N LEU A 32 3.70 -17.78 7.59
CA LEU A 32 3.00 -17.60 8.86
C LEU A 32 3.03 -16.15 9.33
N SER A 33 4.17 -15.47 9.22
CA SER A 33 4.31 -14.05 9.55
C SER A 33 3.40 -13.19 8.69
N ASP A 34 3.36 -13.39 7.39
CA ASP A 34 2.52 -12.64 6.46
C ASP A 34 1.02 -12.89 6.71
N SER A 35 0.63 -14.13 7.02
CA SER A 35 -0.75 -14.47 7.41
C SER A 35 -1.15 -13.75 8.71
N VAL A 36 -0.25 -13.68 9.68
CA VAL A 36 -0.49 -12.96 10.94
C VAL A 36 -0.63 -11.45 10.69
N ILE A 37 0.19 -10.88 9.82
CA ILE A 37 0.12 -9.45 9.44
C ILE A 37 -1.23 -9.18 8.76
N THR A 38 -1.61 -9.98 7.76
CA THR A 38 -2.90 -9.88 7.06
C THR A 38 -4.06 -9.91 8.05
N THR A 39 -4.07 -10.89 8.98
CA THR A 39 -5.11 -11.02 10.00
C THR A 39 -5.18 -9.80 10.90
N LYS A 40 -4.04 -9.24 11.33
CA LYS A 40 -4.00 -8.03 12.17
C LYS A 40 -4.54 -6.81 11.44
N ILE A 41 -4.19 -6.61 10.18
CA ILE A 41 -4.71 -5.49 9.37
C ILE A 41 -6.21 -5.65 9.18
N THR A 42 -6.67 -6.84 8.78
CA THR A 42 -8.09 -7.13 8.58
C THR A 42 -8.89 -6.91 9.88
N ALA A 43 -8.39 -7.36 11.02
CA ALA A 43 -9.03 -7.14 12.31
C ALA A 43 -9.13 -5.65 12.67
N LYS A 44 -8.09 -4.84 12.37
CA LYS A 44 -8.13 -3.39 12.58
C LYS A 44 -9.15 -2.72 11.67
N ILE A 45 -9.23 -3.12 10.39
CA ILE A 45 -10.22 -2.62 9.43
C ILE A 45 -11.64 -2.99 9.89
N THR A 46 -11.84 -4.21 10.35
CA THR A 46 -13.15 -4.69 10.84
C THR A 46 -13.63 -3.93 12.09
N LYS A 47 -12.72 -3.54 12.97
CA LYS A 47 -13.05 -2.76 14.17
C LYS A 47 -13.32 -1.29 13.90
N ASP A 48 -12.92 -0.80 12.74
CA ASP A 48 -13.06 0.61 12.38
C ASP A 48 -14.43 0.89 11.75
N ARG A 49 -15.19 1.80 12.34
CA ARG A 49 -16.54 2.15 11.90
C ARG A 49 -16.60 2.89 10.56
N ASP A 50 -15.49 3.49 10.14
CA ASP A 50 -15.40 4.25 8.89
C ASP A 50 -15.01 3.37 7.70
N LEU A 51 -14.49 2.18 7.96
CA LEU A 51 -14.05 1.23 6.96
C LEU A 51 -15.07 0.09 6.81
N ASN A 52 -15.29 -0.36 5.59
CA ASN A 52 -16.12 -1.52 5.32
C ASN A 52 -15.23 -2.72 4.98
N PRO A 53 -15.10 -3.71 5.89
CA PRO A 53 -14.23 -4.86 5.67
C PRO A 53 -14.66 -5.74 4.49
N LEU A 54 -15.93 -5.69 4.08
CA LEU A 54 -16.44 -6.43 2.91
C LEU A 54 -16.04 -5.78 1.57
N LYS A 55 -15.51 -4.57 1.62
CA LYS A 55 -15.12 -3.78 0.43
C LYS A 55 -13.62 -3.55 0.33
N ILE A 56 -12.86 -3.99 1.33
CA ILE A 56 -11.40 -3.87 1.38
C ILE A 56 -10.82 -5.27 1.56
N SER A 57 -10.09 -5.74 0.57
CA SER A 57 -9.30 -6.97 0.65
C SER A 57 -7.88 -6.64 1.09
N VAL A 58 -7.31 -7.48 1.93
CA VAL A 58 -5.94 -7.37 2.44
C VAL A 58 -5.19 -8.65 2.14
N SER A 59 -4.00 -8.52 1.59
CA SER A 59 -3.03 -9.61 1.47
C SER A 59 -1.66 -9.11 1.89
N THR A 60 -0.79 -10.02 2.34
CA THR A 60 0.58 -9.68 2.70
C THR A 60 1.52 -10.68 2.07
N GLN A 61 2.62 -10.19 1.52
CA GLN A 61 3.70 -11.01 0.97
C GLN A 61 5.05 -10.37 1.31
N ASN A 62 5.93 -11.11 1.98
CA ASN A 62 7.27 -10.65 2.42
C ASN A 62 7.24 -9.34 3.24
N GLY A 63 6.16 -9.11 4.00
CA GLY A 63 5.91 -7.89 4.77
C GLY A 63 5.34 -6.73 3.96
N THR A 64 5.09 -6.90 2.66
CA THR A 64 4.36 -5.93 1.83
C THR A 64 2.88 -6.21 1.94
N ALA A 65 2.14 -5.28 2.54
CA ALA A 65 0.68 -5.36 2.64
C ALA A 65 0.02 -4.70 1.42
N THR A 66 -0.77 -5.45 0.69
CA THR A 66 -1.53 -4.97 -0.47
C THR A 66 -3.00 -4.79 -0.06
N LEU A 67 -3.51 -3.58 -0.22
CA LEU A 67 -4.92 -3.24 -0.01
C LEU A 67 -5.61 -3.09 -1.36
N LYS A 68 -6.73 -3.79 -1.55
CA LYS A 68 -7.53 -3.77 -2.78
C LYS A 68 -8.99 -3.46 -2.47
N GLY A 69 -9.70 -2.98 -3.48
CA GLY A 69 -11.14 -2.70 -3.40
C GLY A 69 -11.46 -1.22 -3.34
N TYR A 70 -12.40 -0.80 -2.51
CA TYR A 70 -12.78 0.59 -2.47
C TYR A 70 -13.21 1.09 -1.09
N VAL A 71 -13.04 2.39 -0.89
CA VAL A 71 -13.42 3.13 0.31
C VAL A 71 -14.37 4.28 -0.03
N LYS A 72 -15.15 4.72 0.96
CA LYS A 72 -16.22 5.72 0.76
C LYS A 72 -15.71 7.14 0.46
N ASN A 73 -14.52 7.50 0.95
CA ASN A 73 -13.96 8.84 0.81
C ASN A 73 -12.45 8.87 1.13
N SER A 74 -11.84 10.03 0.96
CA SER A 74 -10.41 10.28 1.20
C SER A 74 -9.99 10.01 2.64
N ALA A 75 -10.80 10.37 3.62
CA ALA A 75 -10.51 10.10 5.03
C ALA A 75 -10.42 8.60 5.31
N ALA A 76 -11.35 7.82 4.78
CA ALA A 76 -11.34 6.36 4.87
C ALA A 76 -10.12 5.75 4.16
N PHE A 77 -9.67 6.31 3.03
CA PHE A 77 -8.46 5.88 2.33
C PHE A 77 -7.22 6.08 3.22
N VAL A 78 -7.02 7.29 3.73
CA VAL A 78 -5.90 7.62 4.63
C VAL A 78 -5.92 6.74 5.87
N LYS A 79 -7.10 6.50 6.42
CA LYS A 79 -7.29 5.65 7.61
C LYS A 79 -6.89 4.20 7.34
N ALA A 80 -7.36 3.59 6.25
CA ALA A 80 -6.98 2.24 5.85
C ALA A 80 -5.46 2.11 5.65
N LEU A 81 -4.86 3.09 4.97
CA LEU A 81 -3.43 3.16 4.72
C LEU A 81 -2.62 3.25 6.03
N ARG A 82 -3.02 4.12 6.96
CA ARG A 82 -2.37 4.25 8.28
C ARG A 82 -2.50 2.99 9.12
N LEU A 83 -3.67 2.35 9.12
CA LEU A 83 -3.87 1.09 9.86
C LEU A 83 -2.93 -0.01 9.35
N ALA A 84 -2.78 -0.12 8.03
CA ALA A 84 -1.85 -1.08 7.44
C ALA A 84 -0.40 -0.73 7.77
N LYS A 85 0.04 0.51 7.48
CA LYS A 85 1.41 0.99 7.73
C LYS A 85 1.84 0.80 9.19
N ASN A 86 0.94 1.09 10.14
CA ASN A 86 1.23 1.01 11.58
C ASN A 86 0.96 -0.39 12.16
N THR A 87 0.88 -1.43 11.33
CA THR A 87 0.78 -2.81 11.80
C THR A 87 2.17 -3.42 11.91
N LYS A 88 2.49 -3.95 13.10
CA LYS A 88 3.79 -4.58 13.35
C LYS A 88 4.06 -5.70 12.34
N GLY A 89 5.21 -5.62 11.68
CA GLY A 89 5.66 -6.54 10.64
C GLY A 89 5.47 -6.01 9.22
N VAL A 90 4.68 -4.96 9.00
CA VAL A 90 4.51 -4.31 7.70
C VAL A 90 5.77 -3.50 7.37
N LYS A 91 6.37 -3.78 6.23
CA LYS A 91 7.53 -3.07 5.66
C LYS A 91 7.10 -2.02 4.65
N SER A 92 6.11 -2.37 3.81
CA SER A 92 5.53 -1.49 2.80
C SER A 92 4.04 -1.74 2.63
N VAL A 93 3.34 -0.77 2.05
CA VAL A 93 1.92 -0.86 1.75
C VAL A 93 1.67 -0.48 0.30
N GLU A 94 1.01 -1.37 -0.44
CA GLU A 94 0.54 -1.15 -1.80
C GLU A 94 -0.96 -0.90 -1.82
N THR A 95 -1.39 0.10 -2.55
CA THR A 95 -2.79 0.51 -2.65
C THR A 95 -3.19 0.86 -4.09
N ASP A 96 -2.50 0.32 -5.10
CA ASP A 96 -2.79 0.65 -6.50
C ASP A 96 -4.16 0.19 -6.95
N GLU A 97 -4.69 -0.83 -6.26
CA GLU A 97 -6.03 -1.36 -6.48
C GLU A 97 -7.04 -0.94 -5.39
N LEU A 98 -6.66 -0.06 -4.44
CA LEU A 98 -7.58 0.55 -3.49
C LEU A 98 -8.05 1.90 -4.04
N ILE A 99 -9.34 2.07 -4.30
CA ILE A 99 -9.91 3.28 -4.91
C ILE A 99 -10.92 3.96 -3.99
N ILE A 100 -11.06 5.28 -4.16
CA ILE A 100 -12.06 6.07 -3.47
C ILE A 100 -13.33 6.08 -4.33
N LYS A 101 -14.37 5.35 -3.94
CA LYS A 101 -15.60 5.02 -4.69
C LYS A 101 -15.35 4.14 -5.92
N PRO A 102 -16.30 3.30 -6.31
CA PRO A 102 -16.20 2.58 -7.57
C PRO A 102 -16.23 3.58 -8.73
N VAL A 103 -15.15 3.64 -9.47
CA VAL A 103 -15.04 4.39 -10.72
C VAL A 103 -15.13 3.39 -11.85
N ASN A 104 -15.88 3.72 -12.89
CA ASN A 104 -15.97 2.89 -14.09
C ASN A 104 -14.56 2.59 -14.62
N THR A 105 -14.26 1.32 -14.88
CA THR A 105 -12.91 0.79 -15.13
C THR A 105 -12.28 1.16 -16.46
N ALA A 106 -12.97 1.91 -17.32
CA ALA A 106 -12.33 2.51 -18.48
C ALA A 106 -11.28 3.53 -18.01
N ILE A 107 -10.11 3.58 -18.66
CA ILE A 107 -9.08 4.60 -18.39
C ILE A 107 -9.63 5.94 -18.91
N THR A 108 -10.59 6.46 -18.19
CA THR A 108 -11.21 7.76 -18.44
C THR A 108 -10.52 8.80 -17.58
N ASP A 109 -10.65 10.06 -17.95
CA ASP A 109 -10.13 11.18 -17.15
C ASP A 109 -10.64 11.17 -15.71
N THR A 110 -11.88 10.72 -15.50
CA THR A 110 -12.46 10.52 -14.15
C THR A 110 -11.68 9.48 -13.34
N TYR A 111 -11.27 8.37 -13.95
CA TYR A 111 -10.45 7.35 -13.29
C TYR A 111 -9.06 7.90 -12.96
N ILE A 112 -8.43 8.62 -13.89
CA ILE A 112 -7.12 9.26 -13.66
C ILE A 112 -7.23 10.27 -12.52
N THR A 113 -8.25 11.11 -12.49
CA THR A 113 -8.50 12.07 -11.41
C THR A 113 -8.59 11.37 -10.05
N ALA A 114 -9.40 10.32 -9.92
CA ALA A 114 -9.53 9.57 -8.68
C ALA A 114 -8.19 8.93 -8.21
N LYS A 115 -7.40 8.41 -9.16
CA LYS A 115 -6.06 7.87 -8.87
C LYS A 115 -5.06 8.95 -8.44
N VAL A 116 -5.15 10.14 -9.02
CA VAL A 116 -4.32 11.29 -8.64
C VAL A 116 -4.69 11.77 -7.22
N GLU A 117 -5.96 11.87 -6.90
CA GLU A 117 -6.41 12.21 -5.53
C GLU A 117 -5.88 11.20 -4.51
N ALA A 118 -5.97 9.89 -4.82
CA ALA A 118 -5.38 8.86 -4.00
C ALA A 118 -3.86 8.99 -3.88
N ALA A 119 -3.16 9.38 -4.95
CA ALA A 119 -1.71 9.60 -4.94
C ALA A 119 -1.32 10.79 -4.04
N VAL A 120 -2.10 11.88 -4.03
CA VAL A 120 -1.91 13.01 -3.11
C VAL A 120 -2.06 12.56 -1.65
N LEU A 121 -3.05 11.70 -1.36
CA LEU A 121 -3.23 11.16 0.00
C LEU A 121 -2.10 10.22 0.41
N LYS A 122 -1.55 9.45 -0.53
CA LYS A 122 -0.33 8.66 -0.29
C LYS A 122 0.85 9.57 0.04
N ALA A 123 1.07 10.62 -0.74
CA ALA A 123 2.10 11.62 -0.51
C ALA A 123 2.04 12.17 0.92
N LYS A 124 0.83 12.52 1.38
CA LYS A 124 0.60 12.97 2.77
C LYS A 124 1.01 11.92 3.81
N VAL A 125 0.69 10.66 3.59
CA VAL A 125 0.92 9.61 4.60
C VAL A 125 2.37 9.14 4.63
N PHE A 126 3.04 9.10 3.48
CA PHE A 126 4.36 8.49 3.36
C PHE A 126 5.51 9.49 3.35
N ASP A 127 5.33 10.65 2.72
CA ASP A 127 6.44 11.57 2.45
C ASP A 127 6.30 12.90 3.18
N ASP A 128 5.06 13.46 3.30
CA ASP A 128 4.85 14.78 3.90
C ASP A 128 3.49 14.90 4.59
N GLU A 129 3.46 14.71 5.89
CA GLU A 129 2.24 14.78 6.69
C GLU A 129 1.62 16.20 6.71
N SER A 130 2.38 17.24 6.35
CA SER A 130 1.90 18.64 6.28
C SER A 130 0.97 18.89 5.10
N ILE A 131 0.94 18.01 4.09
CA ILE A 131 -0.01 18.09 2.96
C ILE A 131 -1.44 18.03 3.53
N PRO A 132 -2.31 18.99 3.19
CA PRO A 132 -3.68 19.01 3.72
C PRO A 132 -4.49 17.82 3.22
N LEU A 133 -5.41 17.33 4.04
CA LEU A 133 -6.35 16.26 3.68
C LEU A 133 -7.43 16.76 2.70
N VAL A 134 -7.77 18.05 2.79
CA VAL A 134 -8.78 18.74 1.98
C VAL A 134 -8.16 20.02 1.40
N GLY A 135 -8.70 20.51 0.28
CA GLY A 135 -8.26 21.75 -0.32
C GLY A 135 -7.25 21.59 -1.46
N ILE A 136 -6.80 20.35 -1.76
CA ILE A 136 -6.12 20.04 -3.01
C ILE A 136 -7.13 19.39 -3.95
N SER A 137 -7.25 19.95 -5.15
CA SER A 137 -8.13 19.47 -6.21
C SER A 137 -7.31 19.02 -7.40
N ALA A 138 -7.75 17.93 -8.01
CA ALA A 138 -7.25 17.43 -9.28
C ALA A 138 -8.37 17.42 -10.31
N LYS A 139 -8.06 17.82 -11.54
CA LYS A 139 -8.96 17.71 -12.70
C LYS A 139 -8.17 17.16 -13.88
N THR A 140 -8.72 16.16 -14.54
CA THR A 140 -8.09 15.55 -15.71
C THR A 140 -8.90 15.84 -16.95
N ASN A 141 -8.21 16.17 -18.05
CA ASN A 141 -8.78 16.30 -19.37
C ASN A 141 -7.79 15.69 -20.40
N ASN A 142 -8.20 14.66 -21.14
CA ASN A 142 -7.37 13.94 -22.11
C ASN A 142 -6.00 13.48 -21.54
N GLY A 143 -5.98 13.10 -20.24
CA GLY A 143 -4.77 12.70 -19.52
C GLY A 143 -3.90 13.86 -19.03
N ILE A 144 -4.31 15.11 -19.25
CA ILE A 144 -3.65 16.29 -18.67
C ILE A 144 -4.28 16.56 -17.31
N VAL A 145 -3.48 16.43 -16.28
CA VAL A 145 -3.90 16.65 -14.88
C VAL A 145 -3.59 18.08 -14.46
N THR A 146 -4.60 18.81 -14.05
CA THR A 146 -4.47 20.13 -13.41
C THR A 146 -4.63 19.96 -11.91
N LEU A 147 -3.60 20.34 -11.16
CA LEU A 147 -3.60 20.35 -9.68
C LEU A 147 -3.79 21.79 -9.21
N SER A 148 -4.67 22.01 -8.24
CA SER A 148 -4.89 23.31 -7.63
C SER A 148 -5.12 23.19 -6.12
N GLY A 149 -4.83 24.25 -5.39
CA GLY A 149 -4.99 24.32 -3.93
C GLY A 149 -3.78 24.94 -3.24
N ASN A 150 -3.82 24.95 -1.91
CA ASN A 150 -2.77 25.52 -1.09
C ASN A 150 -2.05 24.43 -0.30
N VAL A 151 -0.73 24.56 -0.19
CA VAL A 151 0.15 23.68 0.61
C VAL A 151 1.04 24.54 1.51
N LYS A 152 1.68 23.92 2.50
CA LYS A 152 2.53 24.66 3.46
C LYS A 152 3.92 24.98 2.93
N SER A 153 4.42 24.25 1.92
CA SER A 153 5.79 24.42 1.43
C SER A 153 5.93 24.08 -0.05
N ASN A 154 6.98 24.60 -0.69
CA ASN A 154 7.38 24.19 -2.03
C ASN A 154 7.75 22.71 -2.10
N GLN A 155 8.29 22.14 -1.03
CA GLN A 155 8.60 20.72 -0.95
C GLN A 155 7.33 19.86 -1.07
N SER A 156 6.23 20.29 -0.45
CA SER A 156 4.92 19.61 -0.59
C SER A 156 4.45 19.59 -2.05
N ILE A 157 4.66 20.69 -2.80
CA ILE A 157 4.34 20.75 -4.24
C ILE A 157 5.13 19.70 -5.01
N LEU A 158 6.45 19.62 -4.79
CA LEU A 158 7.32 18.66 -5.48
C LEU A 158 6.91 17.21 -5.18
N ILE A 159 6.59 16.91 -3.93
CA ILE A 159 6.14 15.59 -3.50
C ILE A 159 4.82 15.22 -4.18
N ILE A 160 3.83 16.12 -4.19
CA ILE A 160 2.53 15.89 -4.85
C ILE A 160 2.71 15.63 -6.34
N VAL A 161 3.52 16.47 -7.03
CA VAL A 161 3.80 16.31 -8.46
C VAL A 161 4.51 14.96 -8.73
N LYS A 162 5.49 14.59 -7.91
CA LYS A 162 6.19 13.28 -8.00
C LYS A 162 5.20 12.11 -7.90
N TRP A 163 4.28 12.14 -6.95
CA TRP A 163 3.28 11.08 -6.78
C TRP A 163 2.26 11.07 -7.91
N THR A 164 1.82 12.23 -8.37
CA THR A 164 0.91 12.37 -9.50
C THR A 164 1.51 11.81 -10.79
N ASN A 165 2.80 12.04 -11.02
CA ASN A 165 3.50 11.56 -12.22
C ASN A 165 3.61 10.03 -12.31
N LYS A 166 3.47 9.33 -11.18
CA LYS A 166 3.46 7.85 -11.14
C LYS A 166 2.10 7.26 -11.52
N VAL A 167 1.06 8.06 -11.65
CA VAL A 167 -0.30 7.58 -11.95
C VAL A 167 -0.41 7.21 -13.42
N ARG A 168 -0.78 5.96 -13.68
CA ARG A 168 -0.98 5.47 -15.06
C ARG A 168 -2.08 6.27 -15.76
N GLY A 169 -1.78 6.75 -16.95
CA GLY A 169 -2.70 7.55 -17.78
C GLY A 169 -2.43 9.05 -17.69
N VAL A 170 -1.62 9.52 -16.74
CA VAL A 170 -1.16 10.92 -16.71
C VAL A 170 -0.16 11.13 -17.84
N LYS A 171 -0.48 12.08 -18.73
CA LYS A 171 0.38 12.49 -19.85
C LYS A 171 1.13 13.78 -19.58
N LYS A 172 0.50 14.70 -18.81
CA LYS A 172 1.04 15.99 -18.45
C LYS A 172 0.43 16.45 -17.14
N ILE A 173 1.22 17.18 -16.35
CA ILE A 173 0.77 17.81 -15.11
C ILE A 173 0.90 19.33 -15.25
N ILE A 174 -0.17 20.04 -14.91
CA ILE A 174 -0.22 21.49 -14.75
C ILE A 174 -0.45 21.76 -13.28
N SER A 175 0.52 22.36 -12.60
CA SER A 175 0.41 22.68 -11.18
C SER A 175 0.07 24.13 -10.97
N HIS A 176 -1.08 24.38 -10.38
CA HIS A 176 -1.51 25.66 -9.83
C HIS A 176 -1.52 25.61 -8.29
N LEU A 177 -0.75 24.68 -7.71
CA LEU A 177 -0.56 24.63 -6.27
C LEU A 177 0.21 25.87 -5.80
N LYS A 178 -0.23 26.47 -4.71
CA LYS A 178 0.37 27.66 -4.11
C LYS A 178 0.82 27.36 -2.69
N VAL A 179 1.93 27.96 -2.28
CA VAL A 179 2.31 27.99 -0.87
C VAL A 179 1.52 29.11 -0.22
N GLY A 180 0.64 28.76 0.70
CA GLY A 180 -0.18 29.72 1.44
C GLY A 180 -0.08 29.44 2.94
N GLN A 181 -0.13 30.52 3.74
CA GLN A 181 -0.33 30.38 5.18
C GLN A 181 -1.72 29.78 5.40
N THR A 182 -1.78 28.67 6.13
CA THR A 182 -3.05 28.19 6.66
C THR A 182 -3.47 29.19 7.72
N THR A 183 -4.40 30.08 7.40
CA THR A 183 -5.14 30.80 8.43
C THR A 183 -5.84 29.76 9.28
N LEU A 184 -5.45 29.71 10.56
CA LEU A 184 -6.07 28.92 11.62
C LEU A 184 -7.52 29.35 11.80
#